data_4bfc5b29ee2b9700b2ca0edda3af70fd
#
_entry.id   4bfc5b29ee2b9700b2ca0edda3af70fd
#
_cell.length_a   1.000
_cell.length_b   1.000
_cell.length_c   1.000
_cell.angle_alpha   90.00
_cell.angle_beta   90.00
_cell.angle_gamma   90.00
#
_symmetry.space_group_name_H-M   'P 1'
#
loop_
_entity.id
_entity.type
_entity.pdbx_description
1 polymer ?
#
loop_
_entity_poly.entity_id
_entity_poly.type
_entity_poly.pdbx_seq_one_letter_code
_entity_poly.pdbx_strand_id
1 'polypeptide(L)'
;MNLQTKVAKIKVIFAYAILLALLSVSAQAEIKKDLGDWEVHYIALTTTFLSPEIARANNIVRSGEIALINISVLDKRTKEAQDLEISGTARNLLGTTRKLSFKQVKEGDPIYYLASVPFSHKEVLRFDIDISQGKNKQNLKFQQTMYVE
;
A
#
# COMPACT_ATOMS: atom_id res chain seq x y z
N MET A 1 45.43 -12.46 -30.52
CA MET A 1 44.60 -12.72 -29.34
C MET A 1 43.99 -14.13 -29.49
N ASN A 2 44.32 -15.02 -28.57
CA ASN A 2 43.97 -16.44 -28.67
C ASN A 2 42.46 -16.68 -28.51
N LEU A 3 41.91 -17.66 -29.20
CA LEU A 3 40.47 -18.02 -29.18
C LEU A 3 39.96 -18.26 -27.73
N GLN A 4 40.80 -18.81 -26.88
CA GLN A 4 40.54 -19.06 -25.47
C GLN A 4 40.30 -17.76 -24.68
N THR A 5 41.01 -16.68 -24.98
CA THR A 5 40.86 -15.37 -24.34
C THR A 5 39.56 -14.65 -24.77
N LYS A 6 39.13 -14.87 -26.02
CA LYS A 6 37.84 -14.34 -26.52
C LYS A 6 36.66 -15.05 -25.86
N VAL A 7 36.71 -16.38 -25.73
CA VAL A 7 35.65 -17.17 -25.09
C VAL A 7 35.53 -16.83 -23.58
N ALA A 8 36.65 -16.63 -22.88
CA ALA A 8 36.65 -16.23 -21.48
C ALA A 8 36.02 -14.85 -21.28
N LYS A 9 36.34 -13.87 -22.13
CA LYS A 9 35.75 -12.52 -22.08
C LYS A 9 34.25 -12.55 -22.35
N ILE A 10 33.77 -13.34 -23.32
CA ILE A 10 32.34 -13.48 -23.64
C ILE A 10 31.60 -14.12 -22.44
N LYS A 11 32.16 -15.16 -21.79
CA LYS A 11 31.55 -15.78 -20.60
C LYS A 11 31.42 -14.79 -19.42
N VAL A 12 32.44 -13.94 -19.20
CA VAL A 12 32.43 -12.91 -18.14
C VAL A 12 31.36 -11.85 -18.44
N ILE A 13 31.24 -11.38 -19.69
CA ILE A 13 30.25 -10.41 -20.10
C ILE A 13 28.83 -10.98 -19.95
N PHE A 14 28.63 -12.24 -20.30
CA PHE A 14 27.34 -12.93 -20.14
C PHE A 14 26.96 -13.10 -18.66
N ALA A 15 27.92 -13.43 -17.79
CA ALA A 15 27.71 -13.53 -16.36
C ALA A 15 27.36 -12.17 -15.73
N TYR A 16 27.99 -11.08 -16.17
CA TYR A 16 27.65 -9.72 -15.74
C TYR A 16 26.26 -9.28 -16.22
N ALA A 17 25.86 -9.63 -17.43
CA ALA A 17 24.53 -9.33 -17.98
C ALA A 17 23.42 -10.07 -17.22
N ILE A 18 23.65 -11.32 -16.82
CA ILE A 18 22.72 -12.09 -15.99
C ILE A 18 22.63 -11.53 -14.56
N LEU A 19 23.76 -11.10 -13.99
CA LEU A 19 23.80 -10.48 -12.66
C LEU A 19 23.03 -9.13 -12.63
N LEU A 20 23.16 -8.34 -13.70
CA LEU A 20 22.42 -7.07 -13.86
C LEU A 20 20.91 -7.31 -14.11
N ALA A 21 20.52 -8.38 -14.79
CA ALA A 21 19.13 -8.75 -15.01
C ALA A 21 18.45 -9.24 -13.71
N LEU A 22 19.19 -9.83 -12.79
CA LEU A 22 18.70 -10.25 -11.47
C LEU A 22 18.48 -9.08 -10.50
N LEU A 23 19.05 -7.91 -10.78
CA LEU A 23 18.84 -6.67 -10.00
C LEU A 23 17.58 -5.91 -10.41
N SER A 24 16.88 -6.35 -11.45
CA SER A 24 15.58 -5.81 -11.87
C SER A 24 14.42 -6.45 -11.08
N VAL A 25 14.63 -6.81 -9.82
CA VAL A 25 13.52 -6.98 -8.89
C VAL A 25 12.92 -5.58 -8.76
N SER A 26 11.78 -5.37 -9.40
CA SER A 26 10.93 -4.20 -9.13
C SER A 26 10.72 -4.20 -7.63
N ALA A 27 11.50 -3.41 -6.91
CA ALA A 27 11.17 -3.04 -5.56
C ALA A 27 9.82 -2.30 -5.69
N GLN A 28 8.73 -3.03 -5.55
CA GLN A 28 7.50 -2.41 -5.12
C GLN A 28 7.87 -1.82 -3.77
N ALA A 29 8.14 -0.52 -3.78
CA ALA A 29 8.42 0.20 -2.56
C ALA A 29 7.18 0.02 -1.69
N GLU A 30 7.31 -0.81 -0.66
CA GLU A 30 6.31 -0.93 0.37
C GLU A 30 6.03 0.48 0.86
N ILE A 31 4.81 0.97 0.63
CA ILE A 31 4.45 2.35 0.98
C ILE A 31 4.23 2.36 2.48
N LYS A 32 5.26 2.77 3.20
CA LYS A 32 5.26 2.86 4.66
C LYS A 32 5.80 4.19 5.15
N LYS A 33 5.39 4.57 6.34
CA LYS A 33 5.83 5.78 7.04
C LYS A 33 5.97 5.51 8.52
N ASP A 34 7.10 5.96 9.08
CA ASP A 34 7.30 5.96 10.52
C ASP A 34 6.60 7.16 11.14
N LEU A 35 5.69 6.91 12.08
CA LEU A 35 4.95 7.92 12.84
C LEU A 35 5.11 7.65 14.33
N GLY A 36 6.04 8.36 14.98
CA GLY A 36 6.39 8.12 16.38
C GLY A 36 6.93 6.70 16.56
N ASP A 37 6.29 5.92 17.45
CA ASP A 37 6.65 4.53 17.74
C ASP A 37 6.02 3.51 16.78
N TRP A 38 5.29 3.99 15.78
CA TRP A 38 4.59 3.15 14.80
C TRP A 38 5.23 3.17 13.42
N GLU A 39 5.25 2.00 12.79
CA GLU A 39 5.49 1.81 11.37
C GLU A 39 4.12 1.60 10.70
N VAL A 40 3.69 2.58 9.90
CA VAL A 40 2.39 2.60 9.25
C VAL A 40 2.54 2.20 7.79
N HIS A 41 1.97 1.06 7.43
CA HIS A 41 1.86 0.58 6.06
C HIS A 41 0.52 1.02 5.48
N TYR A 42 0.52 1.54 4.27
CA TYR A 42 -0.70 2.04 3.65
C TYR A 42 -0.68 1.89 2.14
N ILE A 43 -1.86 1.66 1.56
CA ILE A 43 -2.05 1.59 0.11
C ILE A 43 -3.47 2.04 -0.24
N ALA A 44 -3.61 2.68 -1.40
CA ALA A 44 -4.90 2.94 -2.04
C ALA A 44 -4.88 2.35 -3.45
N LEU A 45 -5.84 1.48 -3.75
CA LEU A 45 -5.99 0.78 -5.02
C LEU A 45 -7.47 0.55 -5.31
N THR A 46 -7.84 -0.04 -6.45
CA THR A 46 -9.25 -0.36 -6.73
C THR A 46 -9.70 -1.59 -5.93
N THR A 47 -11.00 -1.65 -5.59
CA THR A 47 -11.55 -2.80 -4.88
C THR A 47 -11.57 -4.08 -5.70
N THR A 48 -11.35 -4.01 -7.01
CA THR A 48 -11.18 -5.17 -7.91
C THR A 48 -9.97 -6.02 -7.56
N PHE A 49 -8.98 -5.43 -6.88
CA PHE A 49 -7.80 -6.14 -6.38
C PHE A 49 -8.13 -7.25 -5.37
N LEU A 50 -9.21 -7.07 -4.60
CA LEU A 50 -9.66 -8.11 -3.67
C LEU A 50 -10.25 -9.31 -4.42
N SER A 51 -9.99 -10.53 -3.94
CA SER A 51 -10.73 -11.69 -4.43
C SER A 51 -12.22 -11.56 -4.09
N PRO A 52 -13.12 -12.20 -4.88
CA PRO A 52 -14.56 -12.16 -4.60
C PRO A 52 -14.90 -12.66 -3.20
N GLU A 53 -14.17 -13.64 -2.68
CA GLU A 53 -14.37 -14.23 -1.36
C GLU A 53 -14.06 -13.22 -0.27
N ILE A 54 -12.89 -12.55 -0.34
CA ILE A 54 -12.45 -11.55 0.62
C ILE A 54 -13.39 -10.34 0.60
N ALA A 55 -13.78 -9.88 -0.57
CA ALA A 55 -14.72 -8.76 -0.71
C ALA A 55 -16.06 -9.06 -0.06
N ARG A 56 -16.64 -10.25 -0.30
CA ARG A 56 -17.90 -10.68 0.32
C ARG A 56 -17.78 -10.82 1.83
N ALA A 57 -16.73 -11.45 2.33
CA ALA A 57 -16.50 -11.61 3.78
C ALA A 57 -16.40 -10.28 4.53
N ASN A 58 -16.00 -9.22 3.82
CA ASN A 58 -15.82 -7.89 4.39
C ASN A 58 -16.92 -6.89 3.99
N ASN A 59 -17.95 -7.31 3.25
CA ASN A 59 -19.02 -6.46 2.71
C ASN A 59 -18.47 -5.31 1.84
N ILE A 60 -17.46 -5.59 1.03
CA ILE A 60 -16.85 -4.63 0.10
C ILE A 60 -17.36 -4.90 -1.30
N VAL A 61 -17.91 -3.89 -1.95
CA VAL A 61 -18.31 -3.95 -3.36
C VAL A 61 -17.07 -3.88 -4.23
N ARG A 62 -16.84 -4.89 -5.08
CA ARG A 62 -15.77 -4.86 -6.08
C ARG A 62 -16.20 -4.01 -7.27
N SER A 63 -15.44 -2.96 -7.55
CA SER A 63 -15.67 -2.05 -8.67
C SER A 63 -14.37 -1.35 -9.07
N GLY A 64 -14.17 -1.15 -10.37
CA GLY A 64 -13.06 -0.33 -10.90
C GLY A 64 -13.20 1.16 -10.59
N GLU A 65 -14.32 1.61 -10.00
CA GLU A 65 -14.62 2.99 -9.63
C GLU A 65 -14.67 3.21 -8.10
N ILE A 66 -14.29 2.20 -7.33
CA ILE A 66 -14.22 2.28 -5.86
C ILE A 66 -12.79 2.03 -5.40
N ALA A 67 -12.21 3.00 -4.71
CA ALA A 67 -10.92 2.88 -4.07
C ALA A 67 -11.05 2.09 -2.77
N LEU A 68 -10.11 1.17 -2.55
CA LEU A 68 -9.84 0.51 -1.28
C LEU A 68 -8.64 1.19 -0.64
N ILE A 69 -8.82 1.64 0.59
CA ILE A 69 -7.74 2.12 1.44
C ILE A 69 -7.47 1.03 2.46
N ASN A 70 -6.24 0.52 2.46
CA ASN A 70 -5.79 -0.47 3.44
C ASN A 70 -4.67 0.13 4.27
N ILE A 71 -4.81 0.05 5.59
CA ILE A 71 -3.81 0.50 6.55
C ILE A 71 -3.50 -0.64 7.51
N SER A 72 -2.22 -0.83 7.81
CA SER A 72 -1.73 -1.73 8.85
C SER A 72 -0.68 -0.97 9.67
N VAL A 73 -0.75 -1.10 10.98
CA VAL A 73 0.14 -0.39 11.90
C VAL A 73 0.87 -1.40 12.77
N LEU A 74 2.19 -1.31 12.77
CA LEU A 74 3.05 -2.14 13.59
C LEU A 74 3.78 -1.28 14.62
N ASP A 75 4.02 -1.84 15.80
CA ASP A 75 5.04 -1.29 16.69
C ASP A 75 6.39 -1.31 15.98
N LYS A 76 7.07 -0.19 15.95
CA LYS A 76 8.31 -0.02 15.18
C LYS A 76 9.43 -0.93 15.65
N ARG A 77 9.48 -1.24 16.94
CA ARG A 77 10.51 -2.05 17.59
C ARG A 77 10.18 -3.53 17.59
N THR A 78 8.96 -3.91 18.01
CA THR A 78 8.56 -5.33 18.15
C THR A 78 7.99 -5.92 16.87
N LYS A 79 7.53 -5.07 15.93
CA LYS A 79 6.81 -5.44 14.70
C LYS A 79 5.47 -6.12 14.97
N GLU A 80 4.94 -5.98 16.15
CA GLU A 80 3.61 -6.47 16.51
C GLU A 80 2.52 -5.56 15.94
N ALA A 81 1.47 -6.17 15.39
CA ALA A 81 0.32 -5.44 14.88
C ALA A 81 -0.40 -4.70 16.01
N GLN A 82 -0.80 -3.46 15.74
CA GLN A 82 -1.41 -2.58 16.72
C GLN A 82 -2.92 -2.53 16.55
N ASP A 83 -3.63 -2.77 17.68
CA ASP A 83 -5.08 -2.57 17.78
C ASP A 83 -5.35 -1.11 18.20
N LEU A 84 -5.93 -0.32 17.29
CA LEU A 84 -6.07 1.11 17.46
C LEU A 84 -7.31 1.66 16.75
N GLU A 85 -7.60 2.92 16.99
CA GLU A 85 -8.70 3.65 16.36
C GLU A 85 -8.18 4.42 15.13
N ILE A 86 -8.86 4.25 13.99
CA ILE A 86 -8.55 4.96 12.76
C ILE A 86 -9.78 5.67 12.25
N SER A 87 -9.62 6.93 11.88
CA SER A 87 -10.62 7.73 11.19
C SER A 87 -9.95 8.63 10.15
N GLY A 88 -10.71 9.12 9.19
CA GLY A 88 -10.11 10.02 8.21
C GLY A 88 -11.04 10.45 7.10
N THR A 89 -10.47 11.17 6.16
CA THR A 89 -11.14 11.70 4.99
C THR A 89 -10.32 11.52 3.73
N ALA A 90 -11.02 11.45 2.60
CA ALA A 90 -10.45 11.57 1.27
C ALA A 90 -11.00 12.85 0.62
N ARG A 91 -10.11 13.73 0.12
CA ARG A 91 -10.47 14.98 -0.53
C ARG A 91 -9.88 15.02 -1.94
N ASN A 92 -10.70 15.39 -2.92
CA ASN A 92 -10.23 15.61 -4.28
C ASN A 92 -9.72 17.04 -4.50
N LEU A 93 -9.18 17.31 -5.70
CA LEU A 93 -8.64 18.63 -6.05
C LEU A 93 -9.72 19.72 -6.16
N LEU A 94 -10.98 19.34 -6.38
CA LEU A 94 -12.12 20.25 -6.44
C LEU A 94 -12.64 20.63 -5.03
N GLY A 95 -12.05 20.03 -3.98
CA GLY A 95 -12.42 20.30 -2.60
C GLY A 95 -13.52 19.40 -2.05
N THR A 96 -14.05 18.48 -2.83
CA THR A 96 -15.03 17.50 -2.34
C THR A 96 -14.36 16.57 -1.34
N THR A 97 -14.93 16.50 -0.13
CA THR A 97 -14.42 15.69 0.97
C THR A 97 -15.39 14.54 1.26
N ARG A 98 -14.86 13.33 1.35
CA ARG A 98 -15.60 12.12 1.70
C ARG A 98 -15.02 11.54 2.98
N LYS A 99 -15.89 11.21 3.94
CA LYS A 99 -15.49 10.55 5.18
C LYS A 99 -15.12 9.09 4.88
N LEU A 100 -14.03 8.61 5.47
CA LEU A 100 -13.61 7.22 5.43
C LEU A 100 -14.13 6.48 6.66
N SER A 101 -14.84 5.39 6.44
CA SER A 101 -15.31 4.50 7.51
C SER A 101 -14.45 3.25 7.49
N PHE A 102 -13.53 3.15 8.44
CA PHE A 102 -12.62 2.02 8.55
C PHE A 102 -13.26 0.85 9.27
N LYS A 103 -13.09 -0.35 8.69
CA LYS A 103 -13.41 -1.63 9.30
C LYS A 103 -12.12 -2.36 9.65
N GLN A 104 -12.01 -2.79 10.91
CA GLN A 104 -10.90 -3.63 11.34
C GLN A 104 -11.11 -5.08 10.87
N VAL A 105 -10.07 -5.68 10.31
CA VAL A 105 -10.03 -7.08 9.88
C VAL A 105 -8.81 -7.73 10.52
N LYS A 106 -9.05 -8.79 11.28
CA LYS A 106 -7.99 -9.60 11.91
C LYS A 106 -7.94 -10.97 11.23
N GLU A 107 -6.79 -11.29 10.67
CA GLU A 107 -6.52 -12.60 10.06
C GLU A 107 -5.27 -13.21 10.70
N GLY A 108 -5.46 -13.90 11.84
CA GLY A 108 -4.35 -14.32 12.69
C GLY A 108 -3.71 -13.13 13.41
N ASP A 109 -2.38 -13.00 13.33
CA ASP A 109 -1.64 -11.90 13.95
C ASP A 109 -1.79 -10.54 13.23
N PRO A 110 -1.86 -10.46 11.88
CA PRO A 110 -2.05 -9.20 11.18
C PRO A 110 -3.39 -8.52 11.48
N ILE A 111 -3.35 -7.18 11.58
CA ILE A 111 -4.54 -6.34 11.73
C ILE A 111 -4.56 -5.35 10.57
N TYR A 112 -5.64 -5.37 9.80
CA TYR A 112 -5.87 -4.46 8.68
C TYR A 112 -7.05 -3.54 8.97
N TYR A 113 -6.96 -2.31 8.52
CA TYR A 113 -8.04 -1.32 8.56
C TYR A 113 -8.41 -0.97 7.14
N LEU A 114 -9.61 -1.36 6.73
CA LEU A 114 -10.11 -1.22 5.37
C LEU A 114 -11.21 -0.17 5.31
N ALA A 115 -11.07 0.77 4.39
CA ALA A 115 -12.13 1.70 4.02
C ALA A 115 -12.27 1.74 2.51
N SER A 116 -13.45 2.09 2.02
CA SER A 116 -13.71 2.26 0.59
C SER A 116 -14.34 3.62 0.31
N VAL A 117 -14.03 4.18 -0.87
CA VAL A 117 -14.56 5.45 -1.31
C VAL A 117 -14.69 5.46 -2.84
N PRO A 118 -15.81 5.95 -3.42
CA PRO A 118 -15.93 6.07 -4.85
C PRO A 118 -14.98 7.16 -5.39
N PHE A 119 -14.55 7.01 -6.63
CA PHE A 119 -13.69 7.98 -7.32
C PHE A 119 -14.03 8.04 -8.81
N SER A 120 -13.57 9.10 -9.48
CA SER A 120 -13.67 9.28 -10.94
C SER A 120 -12.33 9.00 -11.61
N HIS A 121 -12.37 8.73 -12.93
CA HIS A 121 -11.14 8.45 -13.69
C HIS A 121 -10.13 9.60 -13.58
N LYS A 122 -8.87 9.27 -13.28
CA LYS A 122 -7.76 10.21 -13.04
C LYS A 122 -8.01 11.16 -11.86
N GLU A 123 -8.87 10.79 -10.91
CA GLU A 123 -9.09 11.60 -9.71
C GLU A 123 -7.90 11.50 -8.76
N VAL A 124 -7.37 12.65 -8.35
CA VAL A 124 -6.37 12.72 -7.28
C VAL A 124 -7.10 12.79 -5.95
N LEU A 125 -6.91 11.79 -5.10
CA LEU A 125 -7.44 11.75 -3.74
C LEU A 125 -6.32 12.05 -2.75
N ARG A 126 -6.55 13.02 -1.88
CA ARG A 126 -5.70 13.37 -0.74
C ARG A 126 -6.33 12.80 0.51
N PHE A 127 -5.59 11.94 1.18
CA PHE A 127 -6.01 11.26 2.38
C PHE A 127 -5.44 11.97 3.60
N ASP A 128 -6.30 12.18 4.60
CA ASP A 128 -5.95 12.73 5.90
C ASP A 128 -6.54 11.81 6.96
N ILE A 129 -5.67 11.06 7.65
CA ILE A 129 -6.04 9.91 8.47
C ILE A 129 -5.44 10.07 9.86
N ASP A 130 -6.30 10.08 10.86
CA ASP A 130 -5.94 10.08 12.26
C ASP A 130 -5.87 8.65 12.80
N ILE A 131 -4.78 8.36 13.49
CA ILE A 131 -4.49 7.07 14.10
C ILE A 131 -4.27 7.32 15.59
N SER A 132 -5.02 6.62 16.45
CA SER A 132 -4.92 6.82 17.89
C SER A 132 -5.01 5.53 18.70
N GLN A 133 -4.28 5.51 19.81
CA GLN A 133 -4.30 4.46 20.81
C GLN A 133 -4.04 5.09 22.17
N GLY A 134 -5.09 5.22 22.99
CA GLY A 134 -5.01 5.93 24.26
C GLY A 134 -4.58 7.40 24.07
N LYS A 135 -3.44 7.78 24.64
CA LYS A 135 -2.90 9.14 24.52
C LYS A 135 -2.00 9.33 23.30
N ASN A 136 -1.57 8.24 22.64
CA ASN A 136 -0.75 8.30 21.45
C ASN A 136 -1.65 8.63 20.25
N LYS A 137 -1.35 9.73 19.56
CA LYS A 137 -2.08 10.19 18.37
C LYS A 137 -1.08 10.55 17.29
N GLN A 138 -1.32 10.05 16.09
CA GLN A 138 -0.53 10.32 14.90
C GLN A 138 -1.44 10.66 13.73
N ASN A 139 -0.92 11.38 12.77
CA ASN A 139 -1.65 11.73 11.55
C ASN A 139 -0.86 11.28 10.31
N LEU A 140 -1.53 10.51 9.46
CA LEU A 140 -1.01 10.05 8.18
C LEU A 140 -1.62 10.86 7.05
N LYS A 141 -0.78 11.52 6.24
CA LYS A 141 -1.20 12.21 5.01
C LYS A 141 -0.48 11.63 3.82
N PHE A 142 -1.23 11.32 2.78
CA PHE A 142 -0.71 10.89 1.48
C PHE A 142 -1.71 11.23 0.37
N GLN A 143 -1.29 11.09 -0.87
CA GLN A 143 -2.17 11.24 -2.02
C GLN A 143 -1.93 10.12 -3.02
N GLN A 144 -2.98 9.79 -3.77
CA GLN A 144 -2.95 8.81 -4.84
C GLN A 144 -3.81 9.29 -6.00
N THR A 145 -3.30 9.16 -7.21
CA THR A 145 -4.13 9.30 -8.42
C THR A 145 -4.80 7.97 -8.71
N MET A 146 -6.11 7.98 -8.78
CA MET A 146 -6.93 6.79 -9.02
C MET A 146 -7.35 6.72 -10.49
N TYR A 147 -7.26 5.54 -11.08
CA TYR A 147 -7.65 5.25 -12.45
C TYR A 147 -8.77 4.21 -12.45
N VAL A 148 -9.85 4.48 -13.19
CA VAL A 148 -10.92 3.51 -13.40
C VAL A 148 -10.39 2.35 -14.24
N GLU A 149 -10.61 1.11 -13.78
CA GLU A 149 -10.24 -0.13 -14.47
C GLU A 149 -11.39 -0.68 -15.31
#